data_731a6329a6d804bb1bdfdf64992cd68a
#
_entry.id   731a6329a6d804bb1bdfdf64992cd68a
#
_cell.length_a   1.000
_cell.length_b   1.000
_cell.length_c   1.000
_cell.angle_alpha   90.00
_cell.angle_beta   90.00
_cell.angle_gamma   90.00
#
_symmetry.space_group_name_H-M   'P 1'
#
loop_
_entity.id
_entity.type
_entity.pdbx_description
1 polymer ?
#
loop_
_entity_poly.entity_id
_entity_poly.type
_entity_poly.pdbx_seq_one_letter_code
_entity_poly.pdbx_strand_id
1 'polypeptide(L)'
;MTIADRIQSLRKTKGISQEQLADKIGVSRQAISKWESEQSSPDLEKIILLSDYFEVTTDYILKGIEPKLDLTEKRKVDARIFSAVGTFLNFIGLIVAIIIWIEEQSPSSVAIGLIVMASGCMIFVIVRLIGENVKVASKYFWLLNVWLLSLMPISCIFNFLQGTLGGFWWTFTPIPQMGNSYVAYGLCWLFYIVICVGVDSVIIMKNRKL
;
A
#
# COMPACT_ATOMS: atom_id res chain seq x y z
N MET A 1 4.97 16.71 -39.72
CA MET A 1 3.51 16.51 -39.92
C MET A 1 2.80 17.71 -39.34
N THR A 2 1.99 18.37 -40.16
CA THR A 2 1.16 19.52 -39.79
C THR A 2 -0.16 19.06 -39.13
N ILE A 3 -0.95 19.98 -38.62
CA ILE A 3 -2.31 19.67 -38.09
C ILE A 3 -3.17 19.07 -39.23
N ALA A 4 -3.06 19.62 -40.45
CA ALA A 4 -3.77 19.12 -41.62
C ALA A 4 -3.44 17.67 -41.95
N ASP A 5 -2.15 17.34 -42.00
CA ASP A 5 -1.68 15.97 -42.23
C ASP A 5 -2.22 14.99 -41.17
N ARG A 6 -2.26 15.39 -39.89
CA ARG A 6 -2.76 14.53 -38.82
C ARG A 6 -4.26 14.29 -38.92
N ILE A 7 -5.05 15.33 -39.16
CA ILE A 7 -6.50 15.19 -39.39
C ILE A 7 -6.78 14.29 -40.60
N GLN A 8 -6.08 14.50 -41.71
CA GLN A 8 -6.24 13.67 -42.92
C GLN A 8 -5.84 12.21 -42.64
N SER A 9 -4.73 11.98 -41.93
CA SER A 9 -4.26 10.64 -41.60
C SER A 9 -5.26 9.91 -40.71
N LEU A 10 -5.74 10.56 -39.64
CA LEU A 10 -6.74 9.98 -38.74
C LEU A 10 -8.04 9.63 -39.47
N ARG A 11 -8.51 10.51 -40.32
CA ARG A 11 -9.70 10.24 -41.17
C ARG A 11 -9.50 9.03 -42.08
N LYS A 12 -8.37 8.98 -42.77
CA LYS A 12 -8.03 7.87 -43.70
C LYS A 12 -7.90 6.54 -42.92
N THR A 13 -7.30 6.56 -41.76
CA THR A 13 -7.17 5.37 -40.87
C THR A 13 -8.53 4.86 -40.43
N LYS A 14 -9.49 5.74 -40.10
CA LYS A 14 -10.89 5.36 -39.84
C LYS A 14 -11.69 4.99 -41.11
N GLY A 15 -11.14 5.13 -42.30
CA GLY A 15 -11.79 4.76 -43.57
C GLY A 15 -12.99 5.61 -43.94
N ILE A 16 -13.11 6.85 -43.43
CA ILE A 16 -14.26 7.72 -43.66
C ILE A 16 -13.98 8.83 -44.67
N SER A 17 -15.02 9.29 -45.38
CA SER A 17 -14.95 10.41 -46.31
C SER A 17 -14.89 11.77 -45.58
N GLN A 18 -14.46 12.85 -46.27
CA GLN A 18 -14.52 14.22 -45.73
C GLN A 18 -15.95 14.63 -45.34
N GLU A 19 -16.94 14.18 -46.06
CA GLU A 19 -18.37 14.44 -45.82
C GLU A 19 -18.84 13.76 -44.53
N GLN A 20 -18.50 12.48 -44.36
CA GLN A 20 -18.82 11.73 -43.15
C GLN A 20 -18.14 12.32 -41.89
N LEU A 21 -16.90 12.80 -42.02
CA LEU A 21 -16.24 13.49 -40.92
C LEU A 21 -16.93 14.81 -40.58
N ALA A 22 -17.30 15.58 -41.64
CA ALA A 22 -18.01 16.85 -41.49
C ALA A 22 -19.33 16.70 -40.72
N ASP A 23 -20.13 15.69 -41.07
CA ASP A 23 -21.37 15.38 -40.38
C ASP A 23 -21.16 15.02 -38.92
N LYS A 24 -20.10 14.28 -38.59
CA LYS A 24 -19.79 13.88 -37.21
C LYS A 24 -19.31 15.04 -36.33
N ILE A 25 -18.59 15.98 -36.90
CA ILE A 25 -18.04 17.14 -36.20
C ILE A 25 -18.99 18.36 -36.22
N GLY A 26 -20.08 18.26 -37.00
CA GLY A 26 -21.05 19.35 -37.16
C GLY A 26 -20.50 20.54 -37.91
N VAL A 27 -19.82 20.33 -39.04
CA VAL A 27 -19.26 21.33 -39.95
C VAL A 27 -19.56 21.03 -41.40
N SER A 28 -19.29 21.96 -42.30
CA SER A 28 -19.43 21.69 -43.74
C SER A 28 -18.27 20.85 -44.27
N ARG A 29 -18.52 20.03 -45.31
CA ARG A 29 -17.47 19.32 -46.05
C ARG A 29 -16.34 20.25 -46.52
N GLN A 30 -16.71 21.49 -46.91
CA GLN A 30 -15.72 22.49 -47.33
C GLN A 30 -14.78 22.91 -46.21
N ALA A 31 -15.27 22.97 -44.96
CA ALA A 31 -14.41 23.24 -43.80
C ALA A 31 -13.36 22.16 -43.63
N ILE A 32 -13.77 20.87 -43.63
CA ILE A 32 -12.83 19.74 -43.55
C ILE A 32 -11.81 19.79 -44.68
N SER A 33 -12.26 20.04 -45.92
CA SER A 33 -11.36 20.14 -47.09
C SER A 33 -10.33 21.26 -46.92
N LYS A 34 -10.73 22.43 -46.41
CA LYS A 34 -9.81 23.55 -46.12
C LYS A 34 -8.83 23.24 -45.02
N TRP A 35 -9.25 22.52 -43.97
CA TRP A 35 -8.37 22.10 -42.89
C TRP A 35 -7.31 21.10 -43.38
N GLU A 36 -7.72 20.11 -44.17
CA GLU A 36 -6.81 19.10 -44.74
C GLU A 36 -5.87 19.65 -45.81
N SER A 37 -6.21 20.78 -46.44
CA SER A 37 -5.39 21.47 -47.45
C SER A 37 -4.60 22.67 -46.92
N GLU A 38 -4.56 22.87 -45.59
CA GLU A 38 -3.87 24.00 -44.92
C GLU A 38 -4.38 25.39 -45.28
N GLN A 39 -5.55 25.48 -45.92
CA GLN A 39 -6.15 26.78 -46.26
C GLN A 39 -6.80 27.48 -45.08
N SER A 40 -7.13 26.73 -44.02
CA SER A 40 -7.59 27.23 -42.75
C SER A 40 -7.30 26.23 -41.63
N SER A 41 -7.36 26.67 -40.39
CA SER A 41 -7.21 25.78 -39.22
C SER A 41 -8.55 25.66 -38.47
N PRO A 42 -8.85 24.47 -37.88
CA PRO A 42 -9.98 24.35 -37.00
C PRO A 42 -9.79 25.21 -35.74
N ASP A 43 -10.87 25.75 -35.21
CA ASP A 43 -10.88 26.40 -33.90
C ASP A 43 -10.71 25.41 -32.75
N LEU A 44 -10.49 25.93 -31.52
CA LEU A 44 -10.23 25.09 -30.36
C LEU A 44 -11.39 24.13 -30.07
N GLU A 45 -12.64 24.57 -30.23
CA GLU A 45 -13.82 23.75 -30.00
C GLU A 45 -13.85 22.54 -30.96
N LYS A 46 -13.54 22.79 -32.25
CA LYS A 46 -13.48 21.75 -33.29
C LYS A 46 -12.29 20.80 -33.09
N ILE A 47 -11.17 21.29 -32.55
CA ILE A 47 -10.03 20.43 -32.16
C ILE A 47 -10.43 19.46 -31.04
N ILE A 48 -11.19 19.93 -30.04
CA ILE A 48 -11.70 19.08 -28.96
C ILE A 48 -12.65 18.02 -29.54
N LEU A 49 -13.60 18.38 -30.36
CA LEU A 49 -14.53 17.43 -31.01
C LEU A 49 -13.79 16.42 -31.90
N LEU A 50 -12.77 16.85 -32.63
CA LEU A 50 -11.93 15.95 -33.41
C LEU A 50 -11.15 14.98 -32.54
N SER A 51 -10.60 15.45 -31.39
CA SER A 51 -9.86 14.61 -30.46
C SER A 51 -10.76 13.53 -29.85
N ASP A 52 -11.96 13.90 -29.44
CA ASP A 52 -12.95 12.97 -28.88
C ASP A 52 -13.41 11.94 -29.94
N TYR A 53 -13.69 12.40 -31.16
CA TYR A 53 -14.14 11.53 -32.24
C TYR A 53 -13.08 10.51 -32.68
N PHE A 54 -11.82 10.95 -32.73
CA PHE A 54 -10.70 10.07 -33.10
C PHE A 54 -10.09 9.30 -31.93
N GLU A 55 -10.55 9.55 -30.71
CA GLU A 55 -10.02 8.95 -29.47
C GLU A 55 -8.51 9.22 -29.29
N VAL A 56 -8.09 10.43 -29.63
CA VAL A 56 -6.71 10.90 -29.47
C VAL A 56 -6.69 12.15 -28.57
N THR A 57 -5.53 12.53 -28.07
CA THR A 57 -5.40 13.75 -27.29
C THR A 57 -5.41 14.99 -28.19
N THR A 58 -5.86 16.13 -27.65
CA THR A 58 -5.74 17.42 -28.33
C THR A 58 -4.28 17.78 -28.64
N ASP A 59 -3.34 17.40 -27.75
CA ASP A 59 -1.90 17.58 -27.98
C ASP A 59 -1.38 16.75 -29.15
N TYR A 60 -1.94 15.57 -29.41
CA TYR A 60 -1.63 14.80 -30.61
C TYR A 60 -2.04 15.56 -31.89
N ILE A 61 -3.26 16.10 -31.91
CA ILE A 61 -3.74 16.85 -33.07
C ILE A 61 -2.92 18.14 -33.28
N LEU A 62 -2.64 18.87 -32.18
CA LEU A 62 -1.96 20.18 -32.24
C LEU A 62 -0.45 20.05 -32.49
N LYS A 63 0.23 19.15 -31.81
CA LYS A 63 1.70 19.06 -31.77
C LYS A 63 2.25 17.75 -32.31
N GLY A 64 1.42 16.75 -32.54
CA GLY A 64 1.86 15.40 -32.91
C GLY A 64 2.52 14.64 -31.77
N ILE A 65 2.29 15.07 -30.54
CA ILE A 65 2.78 14.37 -29.36
C ILE A 65 1.81 13.22 -29.09
N GLU A 66 2.23 12.00 -29.45
CA GLU A 66 1.51 10.82 -29.00
C GLU A 66 1.50 10.85 -27.48
N PRO A 67 0.33 10.60 -26.84
CA PRO A 67 0.35 10.34 -25.42
C PRO A 67 1.37 9.22 -25.25
N LYS A 68 2.46 9.48 -24.53
CA LYS A 68 3.19 8.38 -23.93
C LYS A 68 2.13 7.67 -23.10
N LEU A 69 1.57 6.60 -23.63
CA LEU A 69 0.97 5.58 -22.80
C LEU A 69 2.09 5.20 -21.84
N ASP A 70 2.11 5.83 -20.69
CA ASP A 70 2.88 5.35 -19.57
C ASP A 70 2.24 4.01 -19.16
N LEU A 71 2.45 2.98 -20.04
CA LEU A 71 2.21 1.58 -19.70
C LEU A 71 3.06 1.16 -18.48
N THR A 72 3.81 2.11 -17.96
CA THR A 72 4.63 2.03 -16.76
C THR A 72 4.11 2.90 -15.63
N GLU A 73 2.88 3.37 -15.62
CA GLU A 73 2.22 3.51 -14.34
C GLU A 73 2.01 2.10 -13.78
N LYS A 74 3.15 1.47 -13.41
CA LYS A 74 3.13 0.40 -12.41
C LYS A 74 2.27 0.99 -11.31
N ARG A 75 1.08 0.44 -11.09
CA ARG A 75 0.24 0.76 -9.95
C ARG A 75 1.14 0.64 -8.74
N LYS A 76 1.70 1.78 -8.32
CA LYS A 76 2.62 1.80 -7.21
C LYS A 76 1.81 1.45 -5.98
N VAL A 77 2.24 0.42 -5.32
CA VAL A 77 1.56 -0.15 -4.15
C VAL A 77 1.72 0.82 -2.98
N ASP A 78 0.62 1.33 -2.43
CA ASP A 78 0.70 2.18 -1.24
C ASP A 78 1.07 1.34 -0.02
N ALA A 79 2.29 1.56 0.48
CA ALA A 79 2.83 0.83 1.62
C ALA A 79 1.99 0.99 2.90
N ARG A 80 1.20 2.06 3.03
CA ARG A 80 0.35 2.29 4.21
C ARG A 80 -0.74 1.23 4.35
N ILE A 81 -1.40 0.87 3.24
CA ILE A 81 -2.48 -0.13 3.24
C ILE A 81 -1.93 -1.49 3.66
N PHE A 82 -0.84 -1.92 3.05
CA PHE A 82 -0.25 -3.23 3.35
C PHE A 82 0.40 -3.29 4.73
N SER A 83 0.94 -2.18 5.22
CA SER A 83 1.41 -2.09 6.61
C SER A 83 0.27 -2.26 7.60
N ALA A 84 -0.92 -1.72 7.30
CA ALA A 84 -2.10 -1.94 8.12
C ALA A 84 -2.54 -3.41 8.09
N VAL A 85 -2.55 -4.05 6.91
CA VAL A 85 -2.85 -5.49 6.77
C VAL A 85 -1.84 -6.34 7.55
N GLY A 86 -0.54 -6.04 7.46
CA GLY A 86 0.51 -6.74 8.22
C GLY A 86 0.32 -6.58 9.73
N THR A 87 -0.03 -5.39 10.21
CA THR A 87 -0.33 -5.14 11.63
C THR A 87 -1.56 -5.93 12.09
N PHE A 88 -2.61 -5.98 11.27
CA PHE A 88 -3.82 -6.75 11.55
C PHE A 88 -3.53 -8.26 11.67
N LEU A 89 -2.68 -8.81 10.77
CA LEU A 89 -2.23 -10.20 10.88
C LEU A 89 -1.43 -10.47 12.16
N ASN A 90 -0.57 -9.54 12.56
CA ASN A 90 0.16 -9.67 13.82
C ASN A 90 -0.80 -9.68 15.02
N PHE A 91 -1.84 -8.86 15.00
CA PHE A 91 -2.88 -8.86 16.03
C PHE A 91 -3.67 -10.18 16.05
N ILE A 92 -4.07 -10.69 14.88
CA ILE A 92 -4.73 -12.00 14.77
C ILE A 92 -3.83 -13.11 15.30
N GLY A 93 -2.54 -13.10 14.97
CA GLY A 93 -1.58 -14.08 15.48
C GLY A 93 -1.51 -14.14 17.00
N LEU A 94 -1.53 -12.98 17.65
CA LEU A 94 -1.59 -12.89 19.11
C LEU A 94 -2.89 -13.46 19.67
N ILE A 95 -4.04 -13.08 19.10
CA ILE A 95 -5.36 -13.59 19.53
C ILE A 95 -5.43 -15.11 19.37
N VAL A 96 -5.02 -15.65 18.22
CA VAL A 96 -5.02 -17.09 17.96
C VAL A 96 -4.15 -17.82 18.98
N ALA A 97 -2.96 -17.30 19.29
CA ALA A 97 -2.11 -17.88 20.33
C ALA A 97 -2.80 -17.92 21.69
N ILE A 98 -3.48 -16.85 22.08
CA ILE A 98 -4.19 -16.76 23.36
C ILE A 98 -5.36 -17.76 23.41
N ILE A 99 -6.15 -17.85 22.34
CA ILE A 99 -7.30 -18.77 22.27
C ILE A 99 -6.83 -20.22 22.39
N ILE A 100 -5.83 -20.63 21.58
CA ILE A 100 -5.28 -22.00 21.63
C ILE A 100 -4.69 -22.27 23.01
N TRP A 101 -4.01 -21.30 23.63
CA TRP A 101 -3.49 -21.44 24.97
C TRP A 101 -4.59 -21.68 26.01
N ILE A 102 -5.70 -20.95 25.93
CA ILE A 102 -6.83 -21.11 26.87
C ILE A 102 -7.45 -22.52 26.73
N GLU A 103 -7.55 -23.04 25.51
CA GLU A 103 -8.17 -24.34 25.25
C GLU A 103 -7.25 -25.51 25.55
N GLU A 104 -6.01 -25.48 25.06
CA GLU A 104 -5.12 -26.63 25.04
C GLU A 104 -3.99 -26.55 26.09
N GLN A 105 -3.69 -25.37 26.62
CA GLN A 105 -2.56 -25.08 27.52
C GLN A 105 -1.22 -25.65 26.99
N SER A 106 -1.03 -25.64 25.69
CA SER A 106 0.09 -26.25 24.98
C SER A 106 1.08 -25.19 24.47
N PRO A 107 2.40 -25.48 24.50
CA PRO A 107 3.42 -24.61 23.89
C PRO A 107 3.21 -24.37 22.38
N SER A 108 2.49 -25.24 21.68
CA SER A 108 2.12 -25.09 20.27
C SER A 108 1.37 -23.79 19.99
N SER A 109 0.64 -23.27 20.96
CA SER A 109 -0.08 -21.99 20.88
C SER A 109 0.84 -20.82 20.51
N VAL A 110 2.00 -20.73 21.15
CA VAL A 110 3.01 -19.69 20.87
C VAL A 110 3.62 -19.90 19.49
N ALA A 111 3.94 -21.13 19.10
CA ALA A 111 4.51 -21.42 17.80
C ALA A 111 3.55 -21.04 16.66
N ILE A 112 2.29 -21.42 16.76
CA ILE A 112 1.25 -21.06 15.76
C ILE A 112 1.06 -19.54 15.67
N GLY A 113 0.94 -18.87 16.82
CA GLY A 113 0.82 -17.42 16.85
C GLY A 113 2.00 -16.70 16.21
N LEU A 114 3.24 -17.14 16.50
CA LEU A 114 4.46 -16.57 15.90
C LEU A 114 4.52 -16.79 14.38
N ILE A 115 4.04 -17.92 13.87
CA ILE A 115 3.98 -18.16 12.41
C ILE A 115 3.04 -17.17 11.74
N VAL A 116 1.86 -16.95 12.33
CA VAL A 116 0.89 -15.97 11.81
C VAL A 116 1.47 -14.55 11.89
N MET A 117 2.10 -14.18 13.01
CA MET A 117 2.75 -12.87 13.15
C MET A 117 3.92 -12.68 12.18
N ALA A 118 4.71 -13.72 11.92
CA ALA A 118 5.77 -13.67 10.93
C ALA A 118 5.24 -13.37 9.51
N SER A 119 4.06 -13.88 9.16
CA SER A 119 3.43 -13.57 7.87
C SER A 119 3.06 -12.07 7.74
N GLY A 120 2.59 -11.45 8.82
CA GLY A 120 2.33 -10.01 8.88
C GLY A 120 3.60 -9.18 8.72
N CYS A 121 4.69 -9.59 9.36
CA CYS A 121 6.00 -8.95 9.20
C CYS A 121 6.54 -9.12 7.77
N MET A 122 6.36 -10.29 7.15
CA MET A 122 6.77 -10.54 5.76
C MET A 122 6.07 -9.61 4.77
N ILE A 123 4.75 -9.41 4.91
CA ILE A 123 4.00 -8.45 4.09
C ILE A 123 4.61 -7.05 4.20
N PHE A 124 4.92 -6.59 5.42
CA PHE A 124 5.54 -5.30 5.61
C PHE A 124 6.92 -5.21 4.95
N VAL A 125 7.77 -6.25 5.05
CA VAL A 125 9.09 -6.27 4.41
C VAL A 125 8.97 -6.19 2.89
N ILE A 126 8.07 -6.98 2.27
CA ILE A 126 7.83 -6.96 0.82
C ILE A 126 7.40 -5.56 0.37
N VAL A 127 6.43 -4.98 1.05
CA VAL A 127 5.90 -3.66 0.68
C VAL A 127 6.91 -2.53 0.91
N ARG A 128 7.79 -2.68 1.88
CA ARG A 128 8.91 -1.75 2.08
C ARG A 128 9.86 -1.71 0.89
N LEU A 129 10.00 -2.81 0.13
CA LEU A 129 10.87 -2.90 -1.05
C LEU A 129 10.23 -2.31 -2.31
N ILE A 130 8.91 -2.45 -2.48
CA ILE A 130 8.22 -2.12 -3.74
C ILE A 130 7.21 -0.97 -3.64
N GLY A 131 6.88 -0.53 -2.42
CA GLY A 131 5.80 0.42 -2.14
C GLY A 131 6.22 1.89 -2.17
N GLU A 132 5.21 2.75 -2.28
CA GLU A 132 5.33 4.19 -2.03
C GLU A 132 4.92 4.54 -0.58
N ASN A 133 5.24 5.75 -0.13
CA ASN A 133 4.93 6.24 1.22
C ASN A 133 5.54 5.39 2.36
N VAL A 134 6.63 4.70 2.07
CA VAL A 134 7.30 3.74 2.97
C VAL A 134 7.69 4.36 4.31
N LYS A 135 8.15 5.62 4.33
CA LYS A 135 8.56 6.30 5.58
C LYS A 135 7.39 6.42 6.56
N VAL A 136 6.25 6.87 6.06
CA VAL A 136 5.02 7.04 6.86
C VAL A 136 4.49 5.69 7.31
N ALA A 137 4.39 4.74 6.37
CA ALA A 137 3.96 3.37 6.65
C ALA A 137 4.84 2.69 7.72
N SER A 138 6.17 2.82 7.62
CA SER A 138 7.12 2.26 8.56
C SER A 138 6.97 2.85 9.97
N LYS A 139 6.75 4.16 10.08
CA LYS A 139 6.50 4.80 11.37
C LYS A 139 5.29 4.20 12.07
N TYR A 140 4.14 4.15 11.42
CA TYR A 140 2.91 3.63 12.02
C TYR A 140 2.97 2.12 12.27
N PHE A 141 3.60 1.37 11.34
CA PHE A 141 3.81 -0.06 11.54
C PHE A 141 4.57 -0.34 12.83
N TRP A 142 5.72 0.30 13.04
CA TRP A 142 6.55 0.03 14.21
C TRP A 142 5.93 0.54 15.51
N LEU A 143 5.24 1.70 15.52
CA LEU A 143 4.55 2.20 16.70
C LEU A 143 3.50 1.21 17.26
N LEU A 144 2.82 0.48 16.40
CA LEU A 144 1.83 -0.51 16.83
C LEU A 144 2.46 -1.88 17.08
N ASN A 145 3.38 -2.29 16.21
CA ASN A 145 3.90 -3.65 16.25
C ASN A 145 4.97 -3.87 17.31
N VAL A 146 5.61 -2.84 17.84
CA VAL A 146 6.47 -2.98 19.03
C VAL A 146 5.67 -3.60 20.17
N TRP A 147 4.44 -3.14 20.41
CA TRP A 147 3.56 -3.69 21.44
C TRP A 147 3.13 -5.13 21.15
N LEU A 148 2.76 -5.43 19.92
CA LEU A 148 2.28 -6.77 19.55
C LEU A 148 3.41 -7.81 19.52
N LEU A 149 4.53 -7.47 18.86
CA LEU A 149 5.61 -8.43 18.63
C LEU A 149 6.47 -8.70 19.87
N SER A 150 6.57 -7.75 20.78
CA SER A 150 7.37 -7.92 22.00
C SER A 150 6.64 -8.65 23.12
N LEU A 151 5.31 -8.70 23.12
CA LEU A 151 4.52 -9.29 24.19
C LEU A 151 4.83 -10.77 24.38
N MET A 152 4.77 -11.59 23.32
CA MET A 152 5.04 -13.03 23.43
C MET A 152 6.46 -13.37 23.87
N PRO A 153 7.55 -12.79 23.29
CA PRO A 153 8.89 -13.05 23.77
C PRO A 153 9.11 -12.66 25.23
N ILE A 154 8.61 -11.49 25.64
CA ILE A 154 8.74 -11.02 27.03
C ILE A 154 7.96 -11.96 27.97
N SER A 155 6.75 -12.37 27.56
CA SER A 155 5.96 -13.34 28.31
C SER A 155 6.71 -14.67 28.49
N CYS A 156 7.27 -15.21 27.40
CA CYS A 156 8.03 -16.47 27.45
C CYS A 156 9.25 -16.36 28.37
N ILE A 157 10.01 -15.26 28.29
CA ILE A 157 11.15 -15.02 29.18
C ILE A 157 10.69 -14.91 30.65
N PHE A 158 9.65 -14.14 30.91
CA PHE A 158 9.12 -13.99 32.26
C PHE A 158 8.65 -15.32 32.85
N ASN A 159 7.87 -16.10 32.11
CA ASN A 159 7.35 -17.39 32.58
C ASN A 159 8.46 -18.42 32.74
N PHE A 160 9.49 -18.38 31.88
CA PHE A 160 10.69 -19.20 32.05
C PHE A 160 11.42 -18.87 33.37
N LEU A 161 11.64 -17.60 33.66
CA LEU A 161 12.30 -17.14 34.89
C LEU A 161 11.47 -17.51 36.12
N GLN A 162 10.15 -17.33 36.08
CA GLN A 162 9.26 -17.71 37.18
C GLN A 162 9.27 -19.25 37.41
N GLY A 163 9.31 -20.05 36.34
CA GLY A 163 9.41 -21.49 36.43
C GLY A 163 10.73 -21.96 37.04
N THR A 164 11.86 -21.38 36.65
CA THR A 164 13.19 -21.75 37.19
C THR A 164 13.39 -21.32 38.64
N LEU A 165 12.89 -20.15 39.02
CA LEU A 165 13.02 -19.61 40.40
C LEU A 165 11.97 -20.14 41.33
N GLY A 166 10.76 -20.49 40.82
CA GLY A 166 9.61 -20.89 41.61
C GLY A 166 9.33 -22.39 41.69
N GLY A 167 10.15 -23.24 41.04
CA GLY A 167 9.95 -24.70 41.01
C GLY A 167 8.74 -25.15 40.20
N PHE A 168 8.15 -24.29 39.40
CA PHE A 168 7.07 -24.65 38.49
C PHE A 168 7.58 -25.13 37.14
N TRP A 169 6.82 -26.02 36.50
CA TRP A 169 7.02 -26.36 35.11
C TRP A 169 6.77 -25.12 34.25
N TRP A 170 7.85 -24.55 33.70
CA TRP A 170 7.70 -23.42 32.78
C TRP A 170 6.93 -23.86 31.55
N THR A 171 6.04 -23.03 31.11
CA THR A 171 5.31 -23.25 29.88
C THR A 171 5.52 -22.05 28.98
N PHE A 172 5.76 -22.29 27.71
CA PHE A 172 5.69 -21.22 26.73
C PHE A 172 4.25 -20.74 26.64
N THR A 173 3.99 -19.53 27.12
CA THR A 173 2.66 -18.95 27.09
C THR A 173 2.66 -17.61 26.36
N PRO A 174 1.58 -17.30 25.62
CA PRO A 174 1.51 -16.04 24.86
C PRO A 174 1.39 -14.80 25.73
N ILE A 175 0.98 -14.96 26.99
CA ILE A 175 0.82 -13.90 27.97
C ILE A 175 1.52 -14.26 29.29
N PRO A 176 2.02 -13.27 30.05
CA PRO A 176 2.59 -13.52 31.36
C PRO A 176 1.61 -14.24 32.28
N GLN A 177 2.05 -15.30 32.93
CA GLN A 177 1.24 -16.04 33.88
C GLN A 177 1.45 -15.50 35.29
N MET A 178 0.37 -15.46 36.06
CA MET A 178 0.43 -15.09 37.48
C MET A 178 0.99 -16.28 38.24
N GLY A 179 2.28 -16.26 38.54
CA GLY A 179 2.93 -17.25 39.36
C GLY A 179 2.70 -16.97 40.89
N ASN A 180 3.66 -17.38 41.72
CA ASN A 180 3.56 -17.23 43.19
C ASN A 180 3.74 -15.79 43.69
N SER A 181 4.12 -14.83 42.83
CA SER A 181 4.41 -13.46 43.24
C SER A 181 3.64 -12.44 42.41
N TYR A 182 2.65 -11.82 43.01
CA TYR A 182 1.93 -10.67 42.42
C TYR A 182 2.85 -9.50 42.11
N VAL A 183 3.91 -9.32 42.93
CA VAL A 183 4.90 -8.25 42.71
C VAL A 183 5.70 -8.50 41.43
N ALA A 184 6.19 -9.71 41.24
CA ALA A 184 6.94 -10.08 40.04
C ALA A 184 6.07 -9.94 38.77
N TYR A 185 4.80 -10.33 38.85
CA TYR A 185 3.84 -10.16 37.76
C TYR A 185 3.62 -8.68 37.41
N GLY A 186 3.40 -7.82 38.44
CA GLY A 186 3.28 -6.38 38.22
C GLY A 186 4.54 -5.73 37.67
N LEU A 187 5.73 -6.17 38.11
CA LEU A 187 7.02 -5.69 37.59
C LEU A 187 7.23 -6.10 36.11
N CYS A 188 6.78 -7.28 35.71
CA CYS A 188 6.84 -7.71 34.30
C CYS A 188 6.04 -6.77 33.38
N TRP A 189 4.80 -6.45 33.77
CA TRP A 189 3.97 -5.52 33.01
C TRP A 189 4.54 -4.10 32.98
N LEU A 190 5.08 -3.63 34.10
CA LEU A 190 5.73 -2.32 34.17
C LEU A 190 6.95 -2.28 33.25
N PHE A 191 7.79 -3.31 33.28
CA PHE A 191 8.97 -3.42 32.45
C PHE A 191 8.59 -3.47 30.95
N TYR A 192 7.57 -4.24 30.59
CA TYR A 192 7.02 -4.30 29.24
C TYR A 192 6.59 -2.93 28.73
N ILE A 193 5.79 -2.21 29.54
CA ILE A 193 5.29 -0.87 29.17
C ILE A 193 6.47 0.11 29.00
N VAL A 194 7.43 0.11 29.93
CA VAL A 194 8.60 1.00 29.86
C VAL A 194 9.42 0.75 28.58
N ILE A 195 9.63 -0.52 28.20
CA ILE A 195 10.33 -0.85 26.97
C ILE A 195 9.55 -0.33 25.75
N CYS A 196 8.25 -0.64 25.65
CA CYS A 196 7.44 -0.24 24.51
C CYS A 196 7.38 1.29 24.37
N VAL A 197 7.13 2.02 25.44
CA VAL A 197 7.11 3.49 25.46
C VAL A 197 8.49 4.07 25.12
N GLY A 198 9.56 3.46 25.62
CA GLY A 198 10.93 3.87 25.30
C GLY A 198 11.25 3.73 23.80
N VAL A 199 10.90 2.59 23.21
CA VAL A 199 11.10 2.35 21.77
C VAL A 199 10.24 3.30 20.93
N ASP A 200 8.97 3.50 21.30
CA ASP A 200 8.07 4.44 20.60
C ASP A 200 8.61 5.87 20.65
N SER A 201 9.15 6.29 21.80
CA SER A 201 9.77 7.62 21.96
C SER A 201 10.95 7.80 21.02
N VAL A 202 11.80 6.77 20.85
CA VAL A 202 12.93 6.79 19.92
C VAL A 202 12.42 6.86 18.46
N ILE A 203 11.39 6.11 18.10
CA ILE A 203 10.80 6.14 16.76
C ILE A 203 10.25 7.54 16.45
N ILE A 204 9.54 8.15 17.39
CA ILE A 204 8.96 9.49 17.23
C ILE A 204 10.06 10.54 17.08
N MET A 205 11.09 10.51 17.93
CA MET A 205 12.20 11.45 17.88
C MET A 205 12.99 11.36 16.56
N LYS A 206 13.25 10.15 16.08
CA LYS A 206 13.93 9.93 14.82
C LYS A 206 13.15 10.49 13.62
N ASN A 207 11.83 10.41 13.66
CA ASN A 207 10.97 10.92 12.59
C ASN A 207 10.65 12.43 12.70
N ARG A 208 11.00 13.10 13.81
CA ARG A 208 10.92 14.57 13.93
C ARG A 208 12.10 15.30 13.28
N LYS A 209 13.23 14.61 13.11
CA LYS A 209 14.47 15.17 12.54
C LYS A 209 14.58 15.02 11.00
N LEU A 210 13.56 14.48 10.36
CA LEU A 210 13.40 14.29 8.91
C LEU A 210 12.26 15.14 8.35
#